data_daef1bc23d10791fe5d8cfee5bec597b
#
_entry.id   daef1bc23d10791fe5d8cfee5bec597b
#
_cell.length_a   1.000
_cell.length_b   1.000
_cell.length_c   1.000
_cell.angle_alpha   90.00
_cell.angle_beta   90.00
_cell.angle_gamma   90.00
#
_symmetry.space_group_name_H-M   'P 1'
#
loop_
_entity.id
_entity.type
_entity.pdbx_description
1 polymer ?
#
loop_
_entity_poly.entity_id
_entity_poly.type
_entity_poly.pdbx_seq_one_letter_code
_entity_poly.pdbx_strand_id
1 'polypeptide(L)'
;MRNATVTIDGEAVPAVISIPESGSGPGVIVVQEWWGLVPHIADVTARLAAEGFVALAVDHYRGEETTEPDEAQKLMIGLDIEQVERDLAAAAADLIARPEVTSTQIGVVGFCMGGGLALLGPAASDAIGGAVAFYPALPWPQYSPDWTRYAGKTAVVHKAESDEPGTGAAIANYAEAIAAAGGEVEIYDYPGSVHAFFNDSRPEVFQADHAALAWDRTLAALRAITG
;
A
#
# COMPACT_ATOMS: atom_id res chain seq x y z
N MET A 1 3.32 -2.56 19.70
CA MET A 1 3.02 -1.82 18.47
C MET A 1 1.90 -2.50 17.68
N ARG A 2 1.99 -3.80 17.37
CA ARG A 2 0.86 -4.58 16.84
C ARG A 2 -0.27 -4.61 17.88
N ASN A 3 -1.44 -4.07 17.52
CA ASN A 3 -2.58 -3.86 18.44
C ASN A 3 -3.88 -4.50 17.93
N ALA A 4 -3.80 -5.21 16.81
CA ALA A 4 -4.91 -5.91 16.17
C ALA A 4 -4.44 -7.24 15.56
N THR A 5 -5.39 -8.06 15.15
CA THR A 5 -5.18 -9.25 14.33
C THR A 5 -6.25 -9.30 13.24
N VAL A 6 -5.88 -9.84 12.08
CA VAL A 6 -6.81 -10.19 11.00
C VAL A 6 -6.80 -11.71 10.84
N THR A 7 -7.96 -12.32 10.72
CA THR A 7 -8.04 -13.76 10.45
C THR A 7 -7.88 -14.00 8.95
N ILE A 8 -6.82 -14.71 8.57
CA ILE A 8 -6.49 -15.04 7.18
C ILE A 8 -6.28 -16.56 7.10
N ASP A 9 -7.04 -17.24 6.26
CA ASP A 9 -7.00 -18.70 6.09
C ASP A 9 -7.12 -19.48 7.44
N GLY A 10 -7.83 -18.89 8.41
CA GLY A 10 -8.02 -19.46 9.76
C GLY A 10 -6.89 -19.12 10.75
N GLU A 11 -5.88 -18.40 10.35
CA GLU A 11 -4.78 -17.96 11.21
C GLU A 11 -4.96 -16.50 11.66
N ALA A 12 -4.57 -16.19 12.90
CA ALA A 12 -4.57 -14.82 13.44
C ALA A 12 -3.27 -14.11 13.04
N VAL A 13 -3.33 -13.30 12.00
CA VAL A 13 -2.18 -12.55 11.48
C VAL A 13 -2.06 -11.21 12.24
N PRO A 14 -0.86 -10.88 12.78
CA PRO A 14 -0.64 -9.62 13.47
C PRO A 14 -0.90 -8.41 12.55
N ALA A 15 -1.44 -7.34 13.15
CA ALA A 15 -1.75 -6.11 12.44
C ALA A 15 -1.61 -4.88 13.33
N VAL A 16 -1.58 -3.71 12.71
CA VAL A 16 -1.75 -2.40 13.36
C VAL A 16 -3.03 -1.78 12.82
N ILE A 17 -3.90 -1.32 13.72
CA ILE A 17 -5.06 -0.52 13.35
C ILE A 17 -5.00 0.83 14.05
N SER A 18 -5.36 1.88 13.33
CA SER A 18 -5.58 3.22 13.87
C SER A 18 -6.97 3.71 13.47
N ILE A 19 -7.73 4.18 14.46
CA ILE A 19 -9.10 4.68 14.28
C ILE A 19 -9.07 6.20 14.52
N PRO A 20 -9.77 7.00 13.69
CA PRO A 20 -9.81 8.45 13.88
C PRO A 20 -10.48 8.85 15.20
N GLU A 21 -10.16 10.05 15.70
CA GLU A 21 -10.74 10.58 16.94
C GLU A 21 -12.28 10.69 16.88
N SER A 22 -12.84 10.86 15.68
CA SER A 22 -14.28 10.81 15.41
C SER A 22 -14.92 9.44 15.71
N GLY A 23 -14.13 8.39 15.89
CA GLY A 23 -14.56 7.02 16.14
C GLY A 23 -14.93 6.23 14.87
N SER A 24 -15.02 6.87 13.70
CA SER A 24 -15.35 6.18 12.45
C SER A 24 -14.85 6.96 11.22
N GLY A 25 -14.66 6.26 10.12
CA GLY A 25 -14.23 6.85 8.85
C GLY A 25 -14.12 5.81 7.73
N PRO A 26 -13.79 6.22 6.50
CA PRO A 26 -13.54 5.29 5.41
C PRO A 26 -12.32 4.42 5.67
N GLY A 27 -12.34 3.18 5.15
CA GLY A 27 -11.31 2.18 5.39
C GLY A 27 -10.13 2.26 4.42
N VAL A 28 -8.91 2.14 4.94
CA VAL A 28 -7.67 2.12 4.15
C VAL A 28 -6.74 1.03 4.66
N ILE A 29 -6.18 0.23 3.74
CA ILE A 29 -5.11 -0.72 4.03
C ILE A 29 -3.77 -0.03 3.78
N VAL A 30 -2.82 -0.18 4.70
CA VAL A 30 -1.44 0.28 4.57
C VAL A 30 -0.52 -0.92 4.37
N VAL A 31 0.27 -0.92 3.32
CA VAL A 31 1.18 -2.03 2.98
C VAL A 31 2.61 -1.64 3.30
N GLN A 32 3.26 -2.47 4.09
CA GLN A 32 4.60 -2.28 4.65
C GLN A 32 5.71 -2.25 3.59
N GLU A 33 6.81 -1.58 3.93
CA GLU A 33 8.06 -1.67 3.18
C GLU A 33 8.74 -3.05 3.40
N TRP A 34 9.84 -3.30 2.71
CA TRP A 34 10.62 -4.56 2.81
C TRP A 34 11.23 -4.83 4.20
N TRP A 35 11.20 -3.83 5.10
CA TRP A 35 11.69 -3.95 6.48
C TRP A 35 10.74 -4.72 7.42
N GLY A 36 9.51 -4.96 6.98
CA GLY A 36 8.44 -5.51 7.81
C GLY A 36 7.48 -4.43 8.35
N LEU A 37 6.62 -4.84 9.26
CA LEU A 37 5.66 -3.93 9.92
C LEU A 37 6.36 -3.12 11.03
N VAL A 38 7.28 -2.24 10.61
CA VAL A 38 8.11 -1.40 11.47
C VAL A 38 7.38 -0.14 11.98
N PRO A 39 7.95 0.60 12.97
CA PRO A 39 7.34 1.81 13.54
C PRO A 39 6.89 2.86 12.53
N HIS A 40 7.61 3.06 11.45
CA HIS A 40 7.23 4.00 10.38
C HIS A 40 5.86 3.67 9.78
N ILE A 41 5.59 2.40 9.50
CA ILE A 41 4.30 1.98 8.94
C ILE A 41 3.16 2.17 9.95
N ALA A 42 3.41 1.89 11.24
CA ALA A 42 2.45 2.19 12.31
C ALA A 42 2.18 3.71 12.44
N ASP A 43 3.18 4.56 12.23
CA ASP A 43 3.02 6.00 12.20
C ASP A 43 2.18 6.46 10.99
N VAL A 44 2.41 5.87 9.81
CA VAL A 44 1.57 6.14 8.63
C VAL A 44 0.10 5.80 8.89
N THR A 45 -0.20 4.66 9.56
CA THR A 45 -1.60 4.35 9.93
C THR A 45 -2.18 5.40 10.88
N ALA A 46 -1.38 5.91 11.82
CA ALA A 46 -1.81 6.97 12.73
C ALA A 46 -2.04 8.32 12.02
N ARG A 47 -1.18 8.68 11.05
CA ARG A 47 -1.38 9.87 10.20
C ARG A 47 -2.67 9.77 9.38
N LEU A 48 -2.97 8.62 8.78
CA LEU A 48 -4.23 8.41 8.06
C LEU A 48 -5.43 8.52 9.00
N ALA A 49 -5.32 8.02 10.23
CA ALA A 49 -6.38 8.17 11.22
C ALA A 49 -6.60 9.65 11.62
N ALA A 50 -5.52 10.44 11.74
CA ALA A 50 -5.62 11.88 11.95
C ALA A 50 -6.33 12.60 10.79
N GLU A 51 -6.27 12.06 9.57
CA GLU A 51 -6.97 12.55 8.38
C GLU A 51 -8.41 11.98 8.23
N GLY A 52 -8.87 11.20 9.22
CA GLY A 52 -10.23 10.69 9.29
C GLY A 52 -10.46 9.30 8.74
N PHE A 53 -9.42 8.55 8.37
CA PHE A 53 -9.53 7.17 7.87
C PHE A 53 -9.42 6.15 9.01
N VAL A 54 -10.07 5.00 8.88
CA VAL A 54 -9.74 3.78 9.65
C VAL A 54 -8.64 3.07 8.87
N ALA A 55 -7.41 3.08 9.39
CA ALA A 55 -6.24 2.56 8.70
C ALA A 55 -5.76 1.25 9.33
N LEU A 56 -5.58 0.22 8.51
CA LEU A 56 -5.16 -1.14 8.91
C LEU A 56 -3.89 -1.54 8.14
N ALA A 57 -2.83 -1.91 8.84
CA ALA A 57 -1.65 -2.53 8.25
C ALA A 57 -1.53 -3.97 8.73
N VAL A 58 -1.62 -4.93 7.81
CA VAL A 58 -1.41 -6.37 8.08
C VAL A 58 0.06 -6.70 7.96
N ASP A 59 0.56 -7.57 8.82
CA ASP A 59 1.96 -8.01 8.81
C ASP A 59 2.18 -9.14 7.80
N HIS A 60 2.59 -8.81 6.59
CA HIS A 60 2.85 -9.78 5.52
C HIS A 60 4.03 -10.72 5.83
N TYR A 61 4.90 -10.35 6.77
CA TYR A 61 6.02 -11.19 7.22
C TYR A 61 5.71 -12.01 8.49
N ARG A 62 4.46 -11.98 8.99
CA ARG A 62 4.00 -12.80 10.13
C ARG A 62 4.81 -12.60 11.42
N GLY A 63 5.30 -11.39 11.65
CA GLY A 63 6.04 -11.01 12.85
C GLY A 63 7.51 -10.76 12.61
N GLU A 64 8.03 -11.06 11.43
CA GLU A 64 9.42 -10.78 11.11
C GLU A 64 9.61 -9.31 10.72
N GLU A 65 10.70 -8.72 11.19
CA GLU A 65 11.15 -7.37 10.84
C GLU A 65 12.67 -7.31 10.91
N THR A 66 13.29 -6.47 10.10
CA THR A 66 14.73 -6.32 10.07
C THR A 66 15.16 -4.89 9.76
N THR A 67 16.40 -4.55 10.13
CA THR A 67 17.09 -3.32 9.71
C THR A 67 18.25 -3.62 8.77
N GLU A 68 18.52 -4.92 8.50
CA GLU A 68 19.62 -5.37 7.67
C GLU A 68 19.16 -5.54 6.21
N PRO A 69 19.76 -4.82 5.23
CA PRO A 69 19.32 -4.86 3.83
C PRO A 69 19.31 -6.26 3.20
N ASP A 70 20.32 -7.09 3.49
CA ASP A 70 20.41 -8.45 2.94
C ASP A 70 19.29 -9.36 3.46
N GLU A 71 18.88 -9.18 4.71
CA GLU A 71 17.74 -9.92 5.29
C GLU A 71 16.42 -9.39 4.73
N ALA A 72 16.26 -8.07 4.60
CA ALA A 72 15.08 -7.47 4.00
C ALA A 72 14.89 -7.95 2.55
N GLN A 73 15.96 -8.05 1.77
CA GLN A 73 15.93 -8.58 0.41
C GLN A 73 15.47 -10.05 0.38
N LYS A 74 15.96 -10.88 1.30
CA LYS A 74 15.54 -12.29 1.40
C LYS A 74 14.05 -12.39 1.73
N LEU A 75 13.56 -11.61 2.70
CA LEU A 75 12.15 -11.57 3.07
C LEU A 75 11.28 -11.15 1.87
N MET A 76 11.67 -10.09 1.17
CA MET A 76 10.94 -9.58 0.01
C MET A 76 10.89 -10.59 -1.15
N ILE A 77 12.02 -11.19 -1.51
CA ILE A 77 12.06 -12.18 -2.61
C ILE A 77 11.34 -13.48 -2.23
N GLY A 78 11.35 -13.83 -0.94
CA GLY A 78 10.70 -15.02 -0.41
C GLY A 78 9.19 -14.90 -0.23
N LEU A 79 8.58 -13.74 -0.46
CA LEU A 79 7.13 -13.57 -0.35
C LEU A 79 6.37 -14.45 -1.35
N ASP A 80 5.38 -15.15 -0.84
CA ASP A 80 4.33 -15.75 -1.65
C ASP A 80 3.31 -14.66 -2.02
N ILE A 81 3.33 -14.22 -3.28
CA ILE A 81 2.49 -13.11 -3.75
C ILE A 81 1.02 -13.48 -3.79
N GLU A 82 0.68 -14.76 -4.07
CA GLU A 82 -0.69 -15.22 -3.98
C GLU A 82 -1.21 -15.16 -2.52
N GLN A 83 -0.33 -15.42 -1.53
CA GLN A 83 -0.68 -15.23 -0.12
C GLN A 83 -0.90 -13.75 0.21
N VAL A 84 -0.07 -12.86 -0.33
CA VAL A 84 -0.27 -11.42 -0.14
C VAL A 84 -1.61 -10.95 -0.71
N GLU A 85 -2.03 -11.45 -1.87
CA GLU A 85 -3.37 -11.14 -2.40
C GLU A 85 -4.49 -11.63 -1.46
N ARG A 86 -4.35 -12.84 -0.90
CA ARG A 86 -5.30 -13.34 0.12
C ARG A 86 -5.30 -12.46 1.37
N ASP A 87 -4.12 -12.01 1.81
CA ASP A 87 -3.98 -11.09 2.94
C ASP A 87 -4.71 -9.77 2.68
N LEU A 88 -4.52 -9.17 1.50
CA LEU A 88 -5.19 -7.91 1.12
C LEU A 88 -6.71 -8.08 1.03
N ALA A 89 -7.17 -9.17 0.45
CA ALA A 89 -8.59 -9.47 0.35
C ALA A 89 -9.23 -9.68 1.74
N ALA A 90 -8.55 -10.41 2.63
CA ALA A 90 -9.01 -10.63 4.00
C ALA A 90 -8.99 -9.34 4.83
N ALA A 91 -7.95 -8.50 4.68
CA ALA A 91 -7.88 -7.19 5.32
C ALA A 91 -9.03 -6.27 4.87
N ALA A 92 -9.35 -6.26 3.58
CA ALA A 92 -10.48 -5.48 3.08
C ALA A 92 -11.82 -5.97 3.64
N ALA A 93 -12.02 -7.29 3.70
CA ALA A 93 -13.21 -7.89 4.29
C ALA A 93 -13.32 -7.59 5.79
N ASP A 94 -12.22 -7.67 6.54
CA ASP A 94 -12.16 -7.32 7.96
C ASP A 94 -12.52 -5.85 8.19
N LEU A 95 -11.96 -4.93 7.39
CA LEU A 95 -12.27 -3.50 7.49
C LEU A 95 -13.76 -3.24 7.23
N ILE A 96 -14.33 -3.77 6.14
CA ILE A 96 -15.76 -3.57 5.82
C ILE A 96 -16.68 -4.12 6.91
N ALA A 97 -16.29 -5.18 7.59
CA ALA A 97 -17.07 -5.78 8.68
C ALA A 97 -17.01 -4.96 9.99
N ARG A 98 -16.10 -4.00 10.12
CA ARG A 98 -15.94 -3.19 11.33
C ARG A 98 -16.99 -2.08 11.41
N PRO A 99 -17.60 -1.87 12.60
CA PRO A 99 -18.58 -0.80 12.79
C PRO A 99 -17.98 0.61 12.66
N GLU A 100 -16.66 0.75 12.80
CA GLU A 100 -15.94 2.00 12.63
C GLU A 100 -15.75 2.38 11.15
N VAL A 101 -15.87 1.44 10.22
CA VAL A 101 -15.67 1.70 8.78
C VAL A 101 -16.98 2.12 8.11
N THR A 102 -16.95 3.28 7.49
CA THR A 102 -18.15 3.90 6.87
C THR A 102 -18.23 3.72 5.36
N SER A 103 -17.12 3.39 4.70
CA SER A 103 -17.06 3.19 3.26
C SER A 103 -17.44 1.76 2.84
N THR A 104 -17.95 1.61 1.62
CA THR A 104 -18.21 0.32 0.99
C THR A 104 -17.06 -0.16 0.10
N GLN A 105 -16.13 0.75 -0.20
CA GLN A 105 -14.89 0.47 -0.91
C GLN A 105 -13.71 0.81 0.01
N ILE A 106 -12.65 0.02 -0.07
CA ILE A 106 -11.41 0.19 0.68
C ILE A 106 -10.33 0.74 -0.24
N GLY A 107 -9.59 1.75 0.21
CA GLY A 107 -8.36 2.19 -0.43
C GLY A 107 -7.15 1.37 0.04
N VAL A 108 -6.15 1.23 -0.80
CA VAL A 108 -4.86 0.63 -0.41
C VAL A 108 -3.75 1.64 -0.67
N VAL A 109 -2.85 1.83 0.27
CA VAL A 109 -1.62 2.61 0.09
C VAL A 109 -0.41 1.79 0.52
N GLY A 110 0.66 1.85 -0.25
CA GLY A 110 1.88 1.09 0.07
C GLY A 110 3.15 1.81 -0.37
N PHE A 111 4.26 1.40 0.24
CA PHE A 111 5.55 2.06 0.10
C PHE A 111 6.64 1.07 -0.30
N CYS A 112 7.50 1.41 -1.27
CA CYS A 112 8.58 0.54 -1.74
C CYS A 112 8.02 -0.82 -2.22
N MET A 113 8.44 -1.94 -1.63
CA MET A 113 7.83 -3.25 -1.80
C MET A 113 6.30 -3.18 -1.67
N GLY A 114 5.81 -2.55 -0.60
CA GLY A 114 4.38 -2.37 -0.37
C GLY A 114 3.69 -1.52 -1.42
N GLY A 115 4.39 -0.61 -2.09
CA GLY A 115 3.86 0.12 -3.25
C GLY A 115 3.55 -0.81 -4.41
N GLY A 116 4.46 -1.75 -4.70
CA GLY A 116 4.22 -2.80 -5.69
C GLY A 116 3.05 -3.71 -5.32
N LEU A 117 3.01 -4.15 -4.06
CA LEU A 117 1.93 -5.00 -3.54
C LEU A 117 0.58 -4.27 -3.49
N ALA A 118 0.56 -2.96 -3.19
CA ALA A 118 -0.67 -2.17 -3.19
C ALA A 118 -1.34 -2.16 -4.56
N LEU A 119 -0.56 -2.12 -5.65
CA LEU A 119 -1.08 -2.20 -7.01
C LEU A 119 -1.76 -3.55 -7.33
N LEU A 120 -1.50 -4.60 -6.58
CA LEU A 120 -2.20 -5.88 -6.71
C LEU A 120 -3.56 -5.89 -5.98
N GLY A 121 -3.75 -5.00 -4.99
CA GLY A 121 -4.93 -4.97 -4.14
C GLY A 121 -6.26 -4.91 -4.90
N PRO A 122 -6.46 -3.98 -5.85
CA PRO A 122 -7.71 -3.91 -6.63
C PRO A 122 -7.99 -5.16 -7.48
N ALA A 123 -6.94 -5.89 -7.88
CA ALA A 123 -7.09 -7.19 -8.54
C ALA A 123 -7.42 -8.32 -7.55
N ALA A 124 -6.95 -8.23 -6.30
CA ALA A 124 -7.17 -9.24 -5.27
C ALA A 124 -8.62 -9.25 -4.74
N SER A 125 -9.30 -8.09 -4.68
CA SER A 125 -10.64 -7.99 -4.08
C SER A 125 -11.51 -6.94 -4.76
N ASP A 126 -12.79 -7.26 -4.94
CA ASP A 126 -13.79 -6.29 -5.44
C ASP A 126 -14.11 -5.22 -4.38
N ALA A 127 -13.83 -5.49 -3.12
CA ALA A 127 -13.96 -4.54 -2.03
C ALA A 127 -12.87 -3.44 -2.06
N ILE A 128 -11.78 -3.64 -2.81
CA ILE A 128 -10.72 -2.65 -2.97
C ILE A 128 -10.99 -1.83 -4.22
N GLY A 129 -11.32 -0.55 -4.04
CA GLY A 129 -11.69 0.38 -5.10
C GLY A 129 -10.52 1.02 -5.82
N GLY A 130 -9.33 1.01 -5.22
CA GLY A 130 -8.14 1.58 -5.84
C GLY A 130 -6.89 1.49 -4.96
N ALA A 131 -5.76 1.87 -5.54
CA ALA A 131 -4.45 1.79 -4.91
C ALA A 131 -3.65 3.08 -5.07
N VAL A 132 -2.83 3.39 -4.07
CA VAL A 132 -1.81 4.43 -4.10
C VAL A 132 -0.45 3.79 -3.82
N ALA A 133 0.49 3.95 -4.74
CA ALA A 133 1.81 3.32 -4.67
C ALA A 133 2.92 4.37 -4.61
N PHE A 134 3.69 4.37 -3.54
CA PHE A 134 4.88 5.19 -3.40
C PHE A 134 6.11 4.43 -3.87
N TYR A 135 6.84 5.00 -4.84
CA TYR A 135 8.10 4.44 -5.38
C TYR A 135 8.08 2.91 -5.42
N PRO A 136 7.12 2.31 -6.17
CA PRO A 136 6.84 0.88 -6.06
C PRO A 136 8.02 0.03 -6.52
N ALA A 137 8.45 -0.92 -5.69
CA ALA A 137 9.34 -1.99 -6.07
C ALA A 137 8.51 -3.18 -6.58
N LEU A 138 8.90 -3.73 -7.73
CA LEU A 138 8.17 -4.78 -8.45
C LEU A 138 9.11 -5.96 -8.76
N PRO A 139 9.68 -6.64 -7.73
CA PRO A 139 10.70 -7.68 -7.93
C PRO A 139 10.13 -9.04 -8.37
N TRP A 140 8.84 -9.12 -8.71
CA TRP A 140 8.14 -10.36 -9.09
C TRP A 140 7.70 -10.36 -10.56
N PRO A 141 8.62 -10.34 -11.53
CA PRO A 141 8.29 -10.17 -12.95
C PRO A 141 7.50 -11.32 -13.56
N GLN A 142 7.46 -12.48 -12.89
CA GLN A 142 6.69 -13.65 -13.33
C GLN A 142 5.25 -13.65 -12.79
N TYR A 143 4.95 -12.79 -11.83
CA TYR A 143 3.63 -12.69 -11.25
C TYR A 143 2.77 -11.72 -12.05
N SER A 144 1.57 -12.14 -12.41
CA SER A 144 0.58 -11.30 -13.06
C SER A 144 -0.80 -11.57 -12.45
N PRO A 145 -1.41 -10.60 -11.79
CA PRO A 145 -2.75 -10.74 -11.25
C PRO A 145 -3.79 -10.77 -12.37
N ASP A 146 -5.02 -11.02 -12.02
CA ASP A 146 -6.16 -10.84 -12.94
C ASP A 146 -6.46 -9.34 -13.11
N TRP A 147 -5.78 -8.71 -14.07
CA TRP A 147 -5.95 -7.29 -14.37
C TRP A 147 -7.39 -6.91 -14.75
N THR A 148 -8.22 -7.85 -15.25
CA THR A 148 -9.62 -7.55 -15.62
C THR A 148 -10.44 -7.01 -14.45
N ARG A 149 -10.03 -7.29 -13.21
CA ARG A 149 -10.65 -6.80 -11.98
C ARG A 149 -10.36 -5.33 -11.69
N TYR A 150 -9.51 -4.68 -12.48
CA TYR A 150 -9.26 -3.25 -12.40
C TYR A 150 -10.32 -2.40 -13.11
N ALA A 151 -11.26 -3.01 -13.84
CA ALA A 151 -12.30 -2.26 -14.54
C ALA A 151 -13.05 -1.29 -13.60
N GLY A 152 -12.99 0.02 -13.91
CA GLY A 152 -13.59 1.08 -13.10
C GLY A 152 -12.88 1.40 -11.79
N LYS A 153 -11.66 0.91 -11.57
CA LYS A 153 -10.84 1.18 -10.38
C LYS A 153 -9.67 2.10 -10.73
N THR A 154 -9.08 2.72 -9.70
CA THR A 154 -8.01 3.74 -9.88
C THR A 154 -6.70 3.27 -9.26
N ALA A 155 -5.59 3.55 -9.94
CA ALA A 155 -4.24 3.46 -9.40
C ALA A 155 -3.56 4.82 -9.46
N VAL A 156 -2.92 5.23 -8.36
CA VAL A 156 -2.07 6.42 -8.30
C VAL A 156 -0.65 5.99 -7.97
N VAL A 157 0.33 6.48 -8.71
CA VAL A 157 1.74 6.14 -8.51
C VAL A 157 2.56 7.41 -8.26
N HIS A 158 3.22 7.46 -7.12
CA HIS A 158 4.24 8.47 -6.78
C HIS A 158 5.62 7.92 -7.14
N LYS A 159 6.12 8.30 -8.33
CA LYS A 159 7.36 7.77 -8.88
C LYS A 159 8.54 8.66 -8.54
N ALA A 160 9.56 8.11 -7.91
CA ALA A 160 10.83 8.80 -7.71
C ALA A 160 11.56 8.95 -9.04
N GLU A 161 12.35 10.05 -9.21
CA GLU A 161 13.18 10.23 -10.40
C GLU A 161 14.34 9.23 -10.40
N SER A 162 15.03 9.11 -9.26
CA SER A 162 16.13 8.15 -9.07
C SER A 162 15.63 6.94 -8.28
N ASP A 163 15.47 5.84 -8.99
CA ASP A 163 14.99 4.56 -8.43
C ASP A 163 15.83 3.40 -9.00
N GLU A 164 15.57 2.18 -8.57
CA GLU A 164 16.25 0.99 -9.07
C GLU A 164 16.11 0.84 -10.60
N PRO A 165 17.15 0.37 -11.30
CA PRO A 165 17.08 0.15 -12.73
C PRO A 165 15.89 -0.75 -13.13
N GLY A 166 15.08 -0.28 -14.08
CA GLY A 166 13.92 -1.01 -14.57
C GLY A 166 12.60 -0.67 -13.89
N THR A 167 12.60 0.00 -12.73
CA THR A 167 11.37 0.39 -12.01
C THR A 167 10.42 1.20 -12.91
N GLY A 168 10.94 2.17 -13.66
CA GLY A 168 10.12 2.97 -14.56
C GLY A 168 9.43 2.14 -15.66
N ALA A 169 10.13 1.14 -16.22
CA ALA A 169 9.54 0.24 -17.21
C ALA A 169 8.48 -0.69 -16.58
N ALA A 170 8.73 -1.20 -15.38
CA ALA A 170 7.77 -2.02 -14.66
C ALA A 170 6.49 -1.23 -14.32
N ILE A 171 6.61 0.02 -13.85
CA ILE A 171 5.47 0.91 -13.61
C ILE A 171 4.67 1.14 -14.91
N ALA A 172 5.35 1.39 -16.03
CA ALA A 172 4.69 1.60 -17.32
C ALA A 172 3.93 0.35 -17.78
N ASN A 173 4.49 -0.86 -17.61
CA ASN A 173 3.82 -2.12 -17.95
C ASN A 173 2.54 -2.33 -17.09
N TYR A 174 2.60 -2.02 -15.80
CA TYR A 174 1.43 -2.10 -14.91
C TYR A 174 0.37 -1.09 -15.32
N ALA A 175 0.78 0.15 -15.60
CA ALA A 175 -0.14 1.19 -16.04
C ALA A 175 -0.85 0.81 -17.35
N GLU A 176 -0.12 0.24 -18.31
CA GLU A 176 -0.69 -0.26 -19.56
C GLU A 176 -1.70 -1.41 -19.32
N ALA A 177 -1.35 -2.38 -18.46
CA ALA A 177 -2.24 -3.49 -18.15
C ALA A 177 -3.53 -3.03 -17.44
N ILE A 178 -3.42 -2.11 -16.48
CA ILE A 178 -4.56 -1.52 -15.77
C ILE A 178 -5.46 -0.74 -16.74
N ALA A 179 -4.87 0.11 -17.58
CA ALA A 179 -5.62 0.89 -18.56
C ALA A 179 -6.32 0.00 -19.60
N ALA A 180 -5.64 -1.05 -20.08
CA ALA A 180 -6.22 -2.04 -20.99
C ALA A 180 -7.41 -2.78 -20.38
N ALA A 181 -7.44 -2.96 -19.07
CA ALA A 181 -8.54 -3.53 -18.31
C ALA A 181 -9.71 -2.55 -18.04
N GLY A 182 -9.56 -1.28 -18.40
CA GLY A 182 -10.57 -0.24 -18.14
C GLY A 182 -10.45 0.41 -16.77
N GLY A 183 -9.28 0.28 -16.13
CA GLY A 183 -8.92 1.06 -14.95
C GLY A 183 -8.30 2.40 -15.29
N GLU A 184 -8.22 3.30 -14.32
CA GLU A 184 -7.56 4.60 -14.44
C GLU A 184 -6.20 4.58 -13.74
N VAL A 185 -5.17 5.16 -14.37
CA VAL A 185 -3.83 5.27 -13.78
C VAL A 185 -3.34 6.70 -13.83
N GLU A 186 -2.93 7.23 -12.69
CA GLU A 186 -2.27 8.53 -12.60
C GLU A 186 -0.85 8.35 -12.05
N ILE A 187 0.14 8.85 -12.78
CA ILE A 187 1.55 8.76 -12.39
C ILE A 187 2.08 10.17 -12.14
N TYR A 188 2.55 10.41 -10.92
CA TYR A 188 3.21 11.66 -10.54
C TYR A 188 4.72 11.44 -10.47
N ASP A 189 5.46 12.14 -11.33
CA ASP A 189 6.91 12.23 -11.25
C ASP A 189 7.34 13.30 -10.23
N TYR A 190 8.39 13.00 -9.47
CA TYR A 190 8.99 13.91 -8.47
C TYR A 190 10.43 14.22 -8.86
N PRO A 191 10.70 15.30 -9.65
CA PRO A 191 12.03 15.66 -10.12
C PRO A 191 13.01 15.91 -8.97
N GLY A 192 14.20 15.31 -9.03
CA GLY A 192 15.21 15.37 -7.98
C GLY A 192 14.95 14.42 -6.80
N SER A 193 13.89 13.64 -6.83
CA SER A 193 13.61 12.68 -5.74
C SER A 193 14.38 11.37 -5.89
N VAL A 194 14.60 10.73 -4.75
CA VAL A 194 15.21 9.40 -4.65
C VAL A 194 14.21 8.40 -4.08
N HIS A 195 14.49 7.11 -4.24
CA HIS A 195 13.69 6.05 -3.62
C HIS A 195 13.50 6.30 -2.12
N ALA A 196 12.32 6.03 -1.59
CA ALA A 196 11.92 6.25 -0.19
C ALA A 196 11.87 7.74 0.26
N PHE A 197 11.68 8.70 -0.65
CA PHE A 197 11.64 10.14 -0.33
C PHE A 197 10.55 10.53 0.69
N PHE A 198 9.55 9.70 0.90
CA PHE A 198 8.49 9.93 1.89
C PHE A 198 8.85 9.45 3.29
N ASN A 199 9.84 8.57 3.45
CA ASN A 199 10.15 7.93 4.72
C ASN A 199 10.97 8.86 5.63
N ASP A 200 10.31 9.56 6.54
CA ASP A 200 10.91 10.52 7.48
C ASP A 200 11.71 9.86 8.63
N SER A 201 11.59 8.54 8.81
CA SER A 201 12.50 7.79 9.68
C SER A 201 13.90 7.60 9.08
N ARG A 202 14.08 7.96 7.80
CA ARG A 202 15.32 7.87 7.02
C ARG A 202 15.75 9.25 6.50
N PRO A 203 16.35 10.09 7.35
CA PRO A 203 16.67 11.49 7.01
C PRO A 203 17.60 11.64 5.81
N GLU A 204 18.37 10.60 5.46
CA GLU A 204 19.29 10.59 4.32
C GLU A 204 18.58 10.56 2.94
N VAL A 205 17.31 10.12 2.89
CA VAL A 205 16.49 10.05 1.68
C VAL A 205 15.20 10.88 1.77
N PHE A 206 14.81 11.30 2.95
CA PHE A 206 13.58 12.06 3.17
C PHE A 206 13.63 13.43 2.49
N GLN A 207 12.58 13.77 1.75
CA GLN A 207 12.44 15.05 1.04
C GLN A 207 11.08 15.68 1.39
N ALA A 208 11.10 16.61 2.35
CA ALA A 208 9.90 17.14 2.99
C ALA A 208 8.86 17.70 1.99
N ASP A 209 9.30 18.50 1.01
CA ASP A 209 8.40 19.13 0.04
C ASP A 209 7.72 18.09 -0.87
N HIS A 210 8.50 17.10 -1.35
CA HIS A 210 7.96 16.00 -2.16
C HIS A 210 7.03 15.11 -1.34
N ALA A 211 7.40 14.81 -0.09
CA ALA A 211 6.60 14.00 0.82
C ALA A 211 5.25 14.68 1.12
N ALA A 212 5.24 15.98 1.40
CA ALA A 212 4.02 16.73 1.64
C ALA A 212 3.11 16.76 0.40
N LEU A 213 3.65 17.04 -0.78
CA LEU A 213 2.88 17.06 -2.02
C LEU A 213 2.32 15.67 -2.36
N ALA A 214 3.12 14.59 -2.17
CA ALA A 214 2.66 13.22 -2.38
C ALA A 214 1.56 12.83 -1.39
N TRP A 215 1.67 13.27 -0.13
CA TRP A 215 0.66 13.03 0.90
C TRP A 215 -0.68 13.68 0.55
N ASP A 216 -0.67 14.96 0.14
CA ASP A 216 -1.90 15.67 -0.26
C ASP A 216 -2.61 14.96 -1.43
N ARG A 217 -1.84 14.51 -2.44
CA ARG A 217 -2.35 13.74 -3.58
C ARG A 217 -2.90 12.38 -3.15
N THR A 218 -2.20 11.70 -2.22
CA THR A 218 -2.65 10.44 -1.64
C THR A 218 -3.99 10.59 -0.93
N LEU A 219 -4.14 11.61 -0.08
CA LEU A 219 -5.38 11.86 0.63
C LEU A 219 -6.54 12.17 -0.32
N ALA A 220 -6.29 12.95 -1.37
CA ALA A 220 -7.28 13.22 -2.41
C ALA A 220 -7.73 11.94 -3.13
N ALA A 221 -6.76 11.08 -3.52
CA ALA A 221 -7.03 9.81 -4.18
C ALA A 221 -7.80 8.85 -3.26
N LEU A 222 -7.37 8.68 -2.01
CA LEU A 222 -8.04 7.80 -1.06
C LEU A 222 -9.48 8.25 -0.77
N ARG A 223 -9.73 9.56 -0.65
CA ARG A 223 -11.11 10.10 -0.50
C ARG A 223 -11.98 9.81 -1.71
N ALA A 224 -11.42 9.91 -2.94
CA ALA A 224 -12.15 9.58 -4.16
C ALA A 224 -12.44 8.07 -4.29
N ILE A 225 -11.52 7.21 -3.86
CA ILE A 225 -11.64 5.75 -3.89
C ILE A 225 -12.70 5.27 -2.90
N THR A 226 -12.78 5.88 -1.73
CA THR A 226 -13.59 5.40 -0.60
C THR A 226 -14.91 6.16 -0.40
N GLY A 227 -15.13 7.23 -1.14
CA GLY A 227 -16.24 8.20 -1.01
C GLY A 227 -17.54 7.89 -1.75
#